data_b5f253d4d2efb17a6f0ef04920a6bfd5
#
_entry.id   b5f253d4d2efb17a6f0ef04920a6bfd5
#
_cell.length_a   1.000
_cell.length_b   1.000
_cell.length_c   1.000
_cell.angle_alpha   90.00
_cell.angle_beta   90.00
_cell.angle_gamma   90.00
#
_symmetry.space_group_name_H-M   'P 1'
#
loop_
_entity.id
_entity.type
_entity.pdbx_description
1 polymer ?
#
loop_
_entity_poly.entity_id
_entity_poly.type
_entity_poly.pdbx_seq_one_letter_code
_entity_poly.pdbx_strand_id
1 'polypeptide(L)'
;ITVSGRGTSATATLTTNSMRTFGTPNIAGPSAAYGSGGLGLVIALTEINSSKKPKVERINITSDTSMTDAQGLTLTNQNQSHYSLPDIVYSTNQNYTIVFNGSSQRPKATCIRYYTWAAMGTTNGDELTTDYIANDCGPKVAWNSVDNKFLCIYPDNSSNNVKGVIFTANSSGAISAGSSFTIATGTFNQPNAYYVSYNANSNRFIVSYTEINSNLSGLKVLTYNSSTNQCDIADTLTIQNTHQSHFI
;
A
#
# COMPACT_ATOMS: atom_id res chain seq x y z
N ILE A 1 -8.79 15.72 -13.22
CA ILE A 1 -9.79 16.21 -12.24
C ILE A 1 -9.23 17.52 -11.70
N THR A 2 -9.89 18.62 -12.01
CA THR A 2 -9.57 19.93 -11.42
C THR A 2 -10.53 20.17 -10.27
N VAL A 3 -10.00 20.40 -9.08
CA VAL A 3 -10.81 20.81 -7.93
C VAL A 3 -10.57 22.30 -7.72
N SER A 4 -11.56 23.13 -7.99
CA SER A 4 -11.50 24.55 -7.74
C SER A 4 -12.44 24.93 -6.58
N GLY A 5 -11.92 25.75 -5.67
CA GLY A 5 -12.69 26.31 -4.55
C GLY A 5 -12.33 25.70 -3.19
N ARG A 6 -12.03 26.59 -2.23
CA ARG A 6 -12.03 26.27 -0.80
C ARG A 6 -13.29 26.87 -0.20
N GLY A 7 -14.27 26.03 0.07
CA GLY A 7 -15.53 26.46 0.66
C GLY A 7 -16.59 25.37 0.50
N THR A 8 -17.83 25.69 0.85
CA THR A 8 -18.97 24.77 0.85
C THR A 8 -19.42 24.28 -0.53
N SER A 9 -18.75 24.69 -1.62
CA SER A 9 -19.05 24.30 -3.00
C SER A 9 -17.76 24.09 -3.78
N ALA A 10 -17.11 22.94 -3.59
CA ALA A 10 -16.02 22.52 -4.46
C ALA A 10 -16.61 21.85 -5.73
N THR A 11 -16.25 22.34 -6.90
CA THR A 11 -16.61 21.73 -8.17
C THR A 11 -15.42 20.93 -8.70
N ALA A 12 -15.62 19.63 -8.88
CA ALA A 12 -14.65 18.79 -9.57
C ALA A 12 -15.03 18.69 -11.06
N THR A 13 -14.17 19.18 -11.94
CA THR A 13 -14.37 19.06 -13.38
C THR A 13 -13.39 18.04 -13.95
N LEU A 14 -13.94 17.00 -14.57
CA LEU A 14 -13.14 16.00 -15.29
C LEU A 14 -12.92 16.52 -16.72
N THR A 15 -11.69 16.89 -17.04
CA THR A 15 -11.31 17.20 -18.43
C THR A 15 -10.74 15.95 -19.07
N THR A 16 -11.33 15.53 -20.19
CA THR A 16 -10.94 14.33 -20.94
C THR A 16 -9.50 14.37 -21.44
N ASN A 17 -8.90 15.53 -21.55
CA ASN A 17 -7.51 15.72 -22.00
C ASN A 17 -6.46 15.32 -20.96
N SER A 18 -6.85 15.02 -19.71
CA SER A 18 -5.95 14.57 -18.65
C SER A 18 -5.98 13.05 -18.41
N MET A 19 -6.72 12.30 -19.21
CA MET A 19 -6.66 10.85 -19.17
C MET A 19 -5.35 10.35 -19.78
N ARG A 20 -4.53 9.70 -18.98
CA ARG A 20 -3.33 9.00 -19.44
C ARG A 20 -3.60 7.50 -19.48
N THR A 21 -3.24 6.91 -20.62
CA THR A 21 -3.21 5.45 -20.76
C THR A 21 -1.80 4.99 -20.40
N PHE A 22 -1.68 4.21 -19.35
CA PHE A 22 -0.42 3.55 -19.04
C PHE A 22 -0.11 2.55 -20.15
N GLY A 23 1.11 2.61 -20.69
CA GLY A 23 1.49 1.94 -21.95
C GLY A 23 1.50 0.42 -21.95
N THR A 24 0.98 -0.23 -20.92
CA THR A 24 0.78 -1.68 -20.85
C THR A 24 -0.72 -1.99 -20.78
N PRO A 25 -1.26 -2.75 -21.74
CA PRO A 25 -2.70 -2.98 -21.84
C PRO A 25 -3.29 -3.81 -20.68
N ASN A 26 -2.45 -4.42 -19.86
CA ASN A 26 -2.88 -5.32 -18.79
C ASN A 26 -2.19 -4.95 -17.47
N ILE A 27 -2.91 -4.22 -16.63
CA ILE A 27 -2.47 -3.87 -15.28
C ILE A 27 -3.53 -4.27 -14.24
N ALA A 28 -3.10 -4.60 -13.04
CA ALA A 28 -3.98 -4.87 -11.90
C ALA A 28 -3.51 -4.15 -10.64
N GLY A 29 -4.47 -3.87 -9.75
CA GLY A 29 -4.24 -3.37 -8.41
C GLY A 29 -3.41 -2.09 -8.35
N PRO A 30 -3.76 -1.00 -9.09
CA PRO A 30 -3.01 0.24 -8.98
C PRO A 30 -3.19 0.85 -7.59
N SER A 31 -2.10 1.31 -7.01
CA SER A 31 -2.06 2.15 -5.83
C SER A 31 -1.19 3.36 -6.11
N ALA A 32 -1.47 4.49 -5.50
CA ALA A 32 -0.80 5.73 -5.80
C ALA A 32 -0.46 6.53 -4.54
N ALA A 33 0.70 7.17 -4.54
CA ALA A 33 1.11 8.10 -3.52
C ALA A 33 1.63 9.39 -4.14
N TYR A 34 1.27 10.51 -3.50
CA TYR A 34 1.75 11.83 -3.89
C TYR A 34 2.77 12.34 -2.88
N GLY A 35 3.92 12.75 -3.38
CA GLY A 35 4.98 13.32 -2.56
C GLY A 35 4.79 14.81 -2.33
N SER A 36 5.04 15.30 -1.12
CA SER A 36 5.02 16.72 -0.79
C SER A 36 6.22 17.46 -1.41
N GLY A 37 6.10 18.80 -1.52
CA GLY A 37 7.22 19.65 -1.95
C GLY A 37 7.51 19.64 -3.44
N GLY A 38 6.49 19.48 -4.29
CA GLY A 38 6.64 19.50 -5.75
C GLY A 38 7.11 18.18 -6.35
N LEU A 39 7.16 17.12 -5.54
CA LEU A 39 7.33 15.76 -6.00
C LEU A 39 6.06 15.31 -6.72
N GLY A 40 6.21 14.55 -7.80
CA GLY A 40 5.08 14.08 -8.59
C GLY A 40 4.33 12.91 -7.93
N LEU A 41 3.36 12.42 -8.67
CA LEU A 41 2.61 11.22 -8.34
C LEU A 41 3.45 9.99 -8.71
N VAL A 42 3.49 9.01 -7.81
CA VAL A 42 4.03 7.68 -8.10
C VAL A 42 2.92 6.66 -7.99
N ILE A 43 2.80 5.82 -9.02
CA ILE A 43 1.83 4.75 -9.09
C ILE A 43 2.57 3.41 -9.03
N ALA A 44 2.15 2.55 -8.12
CA ALA A 44 2.55 1.16 -8.08
C ALA A 44 1.43 0.29 -8.67
N LEU A 45 1.79 -0.68 -9.51
CA LEU A 45 0.86 -1.54 -10.22
C LEU A 45 1.46 -2.92 -10.46
N THR A 46 0.62 -3.90 -10.79
CA THR A 46 1.06 -5.19 -11.32
C THR A 46 0.93 -5.20 -12.83
N GLU A 47 2.00 -5.51 -13.52
CA GLU A 47 1.97 -5.76 -14.95
C GLU A 47 1.43 -7.16 -15.22
N ILE A 48 0.24 -7.27 -15.83
CA ILE A 48 -0.42 -8.55 -16.17
C ILE A 48 0.14 -9.09 -17.50
N ASN A 49 1.41 -9.36 -17.50
CA ASN A 49 2.03 -10.19 -18.53
C ASN A 49 2.33 -11.58 -17.92
N SER A 50 3.04 -12.41 -18.65
CA SER A 50 3.44 -13.73 -18.17
C SER A 50 4.25 -13.71 -16.86
N SER A 51 4.76 -12.56 -16.45
CA SER A 51 5.61 -12.43 -15.26
C SER A 51 4.92 -11.83 -14.04
N LYS A 52 3.75 -11.17 -14.19
CA LYS A 52 2.95 -10.56 -13.11
C LYS A 52 3.78 -9.72 -12.12
N LYS A 53 4.77 -8.97 -12.64
CA LYS A 53 5.75 -8.24 -11.83
C LYS A 53 5.16 -6.94 -11.25
N PRO A 54 5.56 -6.54 -10.05
CA PRO A 54 5.27 -5.20 -9.58
C PRO A 54 6.08 -4.18 -10.38
N LYS A 55 5.41 -3.12 -10.76
CA LYS A 55 5.98 -1.98 -11.49
C LYS A 55 5.59 -0.70 -10.81
N VAL A 56 6.45 0.29 -10.84
CA VAL A 56 6.15 1.64 -10.40
C VAL A 56 6.38 2.61 -11.54
N GLU A 57 5.53 3.60 -11.63
CA GLU A 57 5.62 4.66 -12.62
C GLU A 57 5.58 6.01 -11.93
N ARG A 58 6.51 6.87 -12.31
CA ARG A 58 6.54 8.27 -11.88
C ARG A 58 5.79 9.11 -12.88
N ILE A 59 4.89 9.94 -12.39
CA ILE A 59 4.15 10.91 -13.19
C ILE A 59 4.53 12.31 -12.72
N ASN A 60 5.05 13.11 -13.62
CA ASN A 60 5.31 14.51 -13.34
C ASN A 60 4.04 15.32 -13.56
N ILE A 61 3.60 16.01 -12.52
CA ILE A 61 2.51 16.98 -12.61
C ILE A 61 3.17 18.33 -12.90
N THR A 62 3.11 18.78 -14.14
CA THR A 62 3.77 20.02 -14.59
C THR A 62 2.90 21.25 -14.44
N SER A 63 1.59 21.06 -14.35
CA SER A 63 0.60 22.10 -14.05
C SER A 63 -0.72 21.46 -13.63
N ASP A 64 -1.68 22.25 -13.19
CA ASP A 64 -3.03 21.79 -12.83
C ASP A 64 -3.75 21.02 -13.95
N THR A 65 -3.27 21.13 -15.18
CA THR A 65 -3.87 20.52 -16.37
C THR A 65 -2.93 19.63 -17.17
N SER A 66 -1.67 19.46 -16.74
CA SER A 66 -0.67 18.71 -17.51
C SER A 66 0.05 17.68 -16.66
N MET A 67 0.03 16.45 -17.14
CA MET A 67 0.79 15.33 -16.60
C MET A 67 1.67 14.75 -17.73
N THR A 68 2.91 14.45 -17.40
CA THR A 68 3.83 13.77 -18.31
C THR A 68 4.35 12.48 -17.66
N ASP A 69 4.41 11.41 -18.45
CA ASP A 69 5.07 10.19 -18.01
C ASP A 69 6.56 10.47 -17.87
N ALA A 70 7.11 10.13 -16.75
CA ALA A 70 8.52 10.35 -16.54
C ALA A 70 9.33 9.08 -16.72
N GLN A 71 9.04 8.03 -15.98
CA GLN A 71 9.82 6.78 -16.01
C GLN A 71 9.04 5.64 -15.33
N GLY A 72 9.23 4.41 -15.87
CA GLY A 72 8.80 3.17 -15.22
C GLY A 72 9.97 2.39 -14.64
N LEU A 73 9.74 1.69 -13.55
CA LEU A 73 10.71 0.78 -12.92
C LEU A 73 10.03 -0.53 -12.55
N THR A 74 10.55 -1.64 -13.06
CA THR A 74 10.13 -2.97 -12.64
C THR A 74 10.90 -3.39 -11.39
N LEU A 75 10.18 -3.78 -10.33
CA LEU A 75 10.78 -3.99 -9.01
C LEU A 75 11.42 -5.36 -8.81
N THR A 76 11.07 -6.37 -9.59
CA THR A 76 11.65 -7.72 -9.46
C THR A 76 11.89 -8.36 -10.81
N ASN A 77 12.96 -9.15 -10.90
CA ASN A 77 13.27 -9.95 -12.08
C ASN A 77 12.65 -11.35 -12.05
N GLN A 78 11.98 -11.71 -10.94
CA GLN A 78 11.40 -13.04 -10.78
C GLN A 78 9.97 -13.05 -11.31
N ASN A 79 9.61 -14.10 -12.04
CA ASN A 79 8.23 -14.37 -12.44
C ASN A 79 7.39 -14.67 -11.22
N GLN A 80 6.18 -14.09 -11.18
CA GLN A 80 5.21 -14.28 -10.12
C GLN A 80 4.16 -15.30 -10.55
N SER A 81 3.87 -16.28 -9.71
CA SER A 81 2.73 -17.19 -9.93
C SER A 81 1.39 -16.50 -9.67
N HIS A 82 1.39 -15.54 -8.74
CA HIS A 82 0.24 -14.73 -8.32
C HIS A 82 0.45 -13.26 -8.63
N TYR A 83 -0.63 -12.48 -8.61
CA TYR A 83 -0.55 -11.04 -8.75
C TYR A 83 0.21 -10.43 -7.57
N SER A 84 1.13 -9.52 -7.87
CA SER A 84 1.92 -8.84 -6.82
C SER A 84 1.13 -7.80 -6.04
N LEU A 85 0.07 -7.24 -6.63
CA LEU A 85 -0.86 -6.26 -6.06
C LEU A 85 -0.18 -5.27 -5.10
N PRO A 86 0.75 -4.44 -5.61
CA PRO A 86 1.55 -3.57 -4.76
C PRO A 86 0.71 -2.47 -4.14
N ASP A 87 1.16 -2.00 -2.99
CA ASP A 87 0.69 -0.77 -2.37
C ASP A 87 1.86 0.17 -2.10
N ILE A 88 1.60 1.48 -2.04
CA ILE A 88 2.64 2.50 -1.98
C ILE A 88 2.29 3.60 -1.01
N VAL A 89 3.28 4.05 -0.26
CA VAL A 89 3.16 5.23 0.60
C VAL A 89 4.37 6.14 0.43
N TYR A 90 4.13 7.45 0.46
CA TYR A 90 5.18 8.45 0.55
C TYR A 90 5.62 8.62 2.01
N SER A 91 6.92 8.62 2.24
CA SER A 91 7.51 8.91 3.54
C SER A 91 8.43 10.14 3.47
N THR A 92 8.94 10.61 4.59
CA THR A 92 9.92 11.71 4.61
C THR A 92 11.17 11.39 3.79
N ASN A 93 11.96 12.42 3.46
CA ASN A 93 13.20 12.33 2.68
C ASN A 93 13.00 11.95 1.21
N GLN A 94 11.82 12.28 0.64
CA GLN A 94 11.56 12.12 -0.80
C GLN A 94 11.60 10.66 -1.28
N ASN A 95 11.25 9.75 -0.40
CA ASN A 95 11.23 8.33 -0.66
C ASN A 95 9.79 7.81 -0.70
N TYR A 96 9.57 6.87 -1.58
CA TYR A 96 8.35 6.06 -1.65
C TYR A 96 8.68 4.65 -1.18
N THR A 97 7.87 4.15 -0.28
CA THR A 97 7.96 2.76 0.18
C THR A 97 6.85 1.97 -0.47
N ILE A 98 7.21 0.90 -1.15
CA ILE A 98 6.32 0.01 -1.86
C ILE A 98 6.34 -1.33 -1.15
N VAL A 99 5.16 -1.87 -0.86
CA VAL A 99 4.98 -3.25 -0.43
C VAL A 99 4.30 -4.04 -1.54
N PHE A 100 4.62 -5.31 -1.68
CA PHE A 100 4.07 -6.17 -2.71
C PHE A 100 4.17 -7.64 -2.32
N ASN A 101 3.35 -8.47 -2.96
CA ASN A 101 3.45 -9.91 -2.85
C ASN A 101 4.63 -10.40 -3.68
N GLY A 102 5.61 -11.00 -3.04
CA GLY A 102 6.81 -11.54 -3.71
C GLY A 102 6.56 -12.87 -4.41
N SER A 103 7.56 -13.36 -5.16
CA SER A 103 7.49 -14.65 -5.85
C SER A 103 7.31 -15.86 -4.93
N SER A 104 7.73 -15.71 -3.67
CA SER A 104 7.51 -16.68 -2.59
C SER A 104 6.13 -16.56 -1.93
N GLN A 105 5.24 -15.69 -2.42
CA GLN A 105 3.98 -15.31 -1.77
C GLN A 105 4.16 -14.69 -0.37
N ARG A 106 5.31 -14.08 -0.11
CA ARG A 106 5.58 -13.37 1.13
C ARG A 106 5.50 -11.87 0.93
N PRO A 107 5.05 -11.10 1.93
CA PRO A 107 5.07 -9.66 1.85
C PRO A 107 6.52 -9.17 1.78
N LYS A 108 6.79 -8.35 0.78
CA LYS A 108 8.08 -7.71 0.56
C LYS A 108 7.93 -6.20 0.56
N ALA A 109 9.00 -5.51 0.89
CA ALA A 109 9.08 -4.06 0.78
C ALA A 109 10.34 -3.62 0.06
N THR A 110 10.25 -2.50 -0.63
CA THR A 110 11.41 -1.77 -1.18
C THR A 110 11.15 -0.28 -1.14
N CYS A 111 12.22 0.51 -1.17
CA CYS A 111 12.14 1.95 -1.25
C CYS A 111 12.62 2.47 -2.60
N ILE A 112 11.97 3.51 -3.10
CA ILE A 112 12.37 4.22 -4.31
C ILE A 112 12.64 5.67 -3.96
N ARG A 113 13.79 6.18 -4.39
CA ARG A 113 14.11 7.60 -4.29
C ARG A 113 13.57 8.32 -5.51
N TYR A 114 12.77 9.35 -5.28
CA TYR A 114 12.10 10.07 -6.36
C TYR A 114 13.07 10.69 -7.36
N TYR A 115 14.09 11.42 -6.89
CA TYR A 115 14.97 12.18 -7.79
C TYR A 115 15.88 11.32 -8.66
N THR A 116 16.44 10.26 -8.11
CA THR A 116 17.29 9.35 -8.88
C THR A 116 16.50 8.31 -9.64
N TRP A 117 15.21 8.17 -9.31
CA TRP A 117 14.32 7.13 -9.83
C TRP A 117 14.98 5.75 -9.84
N ALA A 118 15.52 5.39 -8.71
CA ALA A 118 16.21 4.13 -8.51
C ALA A 118 15.70 3.46 -7.22
N ALA A 119 15.65 2.15 -7.25
CA ALA A 119 15.44 1.38 -6.02
C ALA A 119 16.60 1.67 -5.05
N MET A 120 16.25 1.97 -3.81
CA MET A 120 17.20 2.13 -2.73
C MET A 120 17.32 0.77 -2.04
N GLY A 121 18.28 -0.02 -2.41
CA GLY A 121 18.38 -1.41 -1.96
C GLY A 121 18.15 -2.38 -3.12
N THR A 122 17.49 -3.50 -2.86
CA THR A 122 17.26 -4.51 -3.89
C THR A 122 15.95 -4.24 -4.66
N THR A 123 15.99 -4.37 -5.99
CA THR A 123 14.76 -4.35 -6.82
C THR A 123 13.84 -5.54 -6.53
N ASN A 124 14.37 -6.58 -5.90
CA ASN A 124 13.59 -7.76 -5.48
C ASN A 124 12.80 -7.51 -4.20
N GLY A 125 13.08 -6.42 -3.47
CA GLY A 125 12.53 -6.13 -2.15
C GLY A 125 13.00 -7.10 -1.07
N ASP A 126 12.98 -6.62 0.17
CA ASP A 126 13.30 -7.42 1.35
C ASP A 126 12.03 -8.10 1.89
N GLU A 127 12.12 -9.36 2.29
CA GLU A 127 11.00 -10.06 2.92
C GLU A 127 10.72 -9.46 4.30
N LEU A 128 9.45 -9.15 4.57
CA LEU A 128 9.02 -8.57 5.84
C LEU A 128 8.74 -9.62 6.90
N THR A 129 8.38 -10.83 6.47
CA THR A 129 8.04 -11.96 7.35
C THR A 129 8.14 -13.27 6.57
N THR A 130 8.15 -14.38 7.29
CA THR A 130 8.08 -15.75 6.73
C THR A 130 6.65 -16.22 6.47
N ASP A 131 5.64 -15.45 6.87
CA ASP A 131 4.24 -15.75 6.59
C ASP A 131 3.93 -15.67 5.08
N TYR A 132 2.94 -16.43 4.63
CA TYR A 132 2.50 -16.43 3.24
C TYR A 132 1.23 -15.59 3.10
N ILE A 133 1.19 -14.75 2.08
CA ILE A 133 -0.02 -14.00 1.71
C ILE A 133 -1.01 -14.95 1.03
N ALA A 134 -2.29 -14.83 1.33
CA ALA A 134 -3.35 -15.56 0.63
C ALA A 134 -3.34 -15.24 -0.87
N ASN A 135 -3.73 -16.23 -1.69
CA ASN A 135 -3.71 -16.15 -3.15
C ASN A 135 -4.50 -14.93 -3.65
N ASP A 136 -3.94 -14.28 -4.67
CA ASP A 136 -4.53 -13.10 -5.33
C ASP A 136 -4.81 -11.91 -4.39
N CYS A 137 -4.19 -11.90 -3.21
CA CYS A 137 -4.19 -10.79 -2.27
C CYS A 137 -2.87 -10.02 -2.33
N GLY A 138 -2.90 -8.75 -1.96
CA GLY A 138 -1.71 -7.91 -1.88
C GLY A 138 -1.57 -7.26 -0.51
N PRO A 139 -0.36 -6.99 -0.04
CA PRO A 139 -0.16 -6.26 1.20
C PRO A 139 -0.63 -4.81 1.06
N LYS A 140 -0.97 -4.18 2.19
CA LYS A 140 -1.29 -2.74 2.28
C LYS A 140 -0.33 -2.09 3.26
N VAL A 141 -0.02 -0.81 3.05
CA VAL A 141 0.97 -0.10 3.86
C VAL A 141 0.49 1.29 4.27
N ALA A 142 0.81 1.65 5.52
CA ALA A 142 0.70 3.03 6.01
C ALA A 142 1.99 3.42 6.73
N TRP A 143 2.31 4.73 6.70
CA TRP A 143 3.48 5.28 7.33
C TRP A 143 3.11 6.14 8.53
N ASN A 144 3.66 5.79 9.70
CA ASN A 144 3.62 6.58 10.92
C ASN A 144 4.74 7.63 10.88
N SER A 145 4.36 8.88 10.67
CA SER A 145 5.29 10.00 10.55
C SER A 145 5.89 10.43 11.88
N VAL A 146 5.26 10.10 13.00
CA VAL A 146 5.74 10.45 14.36
C VAL A 146 6.87 9.52 14.79
N ASP A 147 6.67 8.22 14.65
CA ASP A 147 7.63 7.20 15.09
C ASP A 147 8.55 6.72 13.96
N ASN A 148 8.34 7.23 12.72
CA ASN A 148 9.04 6.80 11.50
C ASN A 148 8.97 5.28 11.31
N LYS A 149 7.76 4.72 11.42
CA LYS A 149 7.47 3.30 11.28
C LYS A 149 6.45 3.08 10.17
N PHE A 150 6.57 1.96 9.51
CA PHE A 150 5.59 1.48 8.54
C PHE A 150 4.83 0.31 9.14
N LEU A 151 3.53 0.27 8.92
CA LEU A 151 2.71 -0.90 9.16
C LEU A 151 2.32 -1.50 7.81
N CYS A 152 2.80 -2.70 7.53
CA CYS A 152 2.32 -3.53 6.44
C CYS A 152 1.28 -4.51 6.98
N ILE A 153 0.13 -4.59 6.33
CA ILE A 153 -0.92 -5.57 6.66
C ILE A 153 -1.18 -6.49 5.47
N TYR A 154 -1.54 -7.73 5.74
CA TYR A 154 -1.80 -8.75 4.72
C TYR A 154 -2.69 -9.87 5.29
N PRO A 155 -3.45 -10.59 4.44
CA PRO A 155 -4.14 -11.81 4.87
C PRO A 155 -3.15 -12.98 4.85
N ASP A 156 -3.01 -13.65 5.97
CA ASP A 156 -2.17 -14.83 6.09
C ASP A 156 -2.85 -16.06 5.49
N ASN A 157 -2.18 -16.74 4.56
CA ASN A 157 -2.73 -17.89 3.85
C ASN A 157 -2.99 -19.12 4.77
N SER A 158 -2.23 -19.24 5.85
CA SER A 158 -2.33 -20.40 6.75
C SER A 158 -3.50 -20.28 7.73
N SER A 159 -3.78 -19.07 8.21
CA SER A 159 -4.80 -18.80 9.22
C SER A 159 -6.01 -18.05 8.66
N ASN A 160 -5.93 -17.52 7.45
CA ASN A 160 -6.88 -16.58 6.85
C ASN A 160 -7.12 -15.28 7.66
N ASN A 161 -6.29 -15.02 8.66
CA ASN A 161 -6.36 -13.83 9.49
C ASN A 161 -5.73 -12.62 8.80
N VAL A 162 -6.15 -11.41 9.16
CA VAL A 162 -5.36 -10.22 8.86
C VAL A 162 -4.23 -10.11 9.86
N LYS A 163 -3.01 -10.17 9.35
CA LYS A 163 -1.77 -9.94 10.12
C LYS A 163 -1.14 -8.62 9.78
N GLY A 164 -0.28 -8.14 10.66
CA GLY A 164 0.53 -6.96 10.48
C GLY A 164 1.99 -7.22 10.80
N VAL A 165 2.86 -6.42 10.22
CA VAL A 165 4.28 -6.35 10.57
C VAL A 165 4.73 -4.89 10.56
N ILE A 166 5.41 -4.49 11.63
CA ILE A 166 6.06 -3.17 11.70
C ILE A 166 7.46 -3.28 11.09
N PHE A 167 7.80 -2.33 10.24
CA PHE A 167 9.13 -2.25 9.67
C PHE A 167 9.63 -0.80 9.59
N THR A 168 10.92 -0.64 9.38
CA THR A 168 11.59 0.63 9.09
C THR A 168 12.34 0.55 7.79
N ALA A 169 12.49 1.70 7.14
CA ALA A 169 13.40 1.88 6.02
C ALA A 169 14.37 3.00 6.38
N ASN A 170 15.65 2.75 6.28
CA ASN A 170 16.66 3.77 6.53
C ASN A 170 16.92 4.64 5.29
N SER A 171 17.82 5.62 5.41
CA SER A 171 18.15 6.56 4.32
C SER A 171 18.81 5.88 3.11
N SER A 172 19.37 4.69 3.26
CA SER A 172 19.90 3.88 2.15
C SER A 172 18.86 2.92 1.54
N GLY A 173 17.63 2.87 2.09
CA GLY A 173 16.57 1.97 1.66
C GLY A 173 16.62 0.58 2.26
N ALA A 174 17.53 0.32 3.20
CA ALA A 174 17.56 -0.97 3.89
C ALA A 174 16.34 -1.11 4.82
N ILE A 175 15.67 -2.25 4.70
CA ILE A 175 14.47 -2.60 5.44
C ILE A 175 14.86 -3.40 6.69
N SER A 176 14.22 -3.09 7.81
CA SER A 176 14.30 -3.88 9.03
C SER A 176 12.89 -4.11 9.56
N ALA A 177 12.45 -5.36 9.61
CA ALA A 177 11.12 -5.77 10.03
C ALA A 177 11.12 -6.40 11.41
N GLY A 178 10.02 -6.20 12.15
CA GLY A 178 9.72 -6.88 13.40
C GLY A 178 9.04 -8.23 13.17
N SER A 179 8.53 -8.81 14.25
CA SER A 179 7.71 -10.02 14.16
C SER A 179 6.29 -9.69 13.70
N SER A 180 5.66 -10.60 12.95
CA SER A 180 4.26 -10.47 12.59
C SER A 180 3.34 -10.65 13.79
N PHE A 181 2.16 -10.02 13.76
CA PHE A 181 1.13 -10.10 14.79
C PHE A 181 -0.26 -10.12 14.15
N THR A 182 -1.23 -10.70 14.85
CA THR A 182 -2.62 -10.80 14.36
C THR A 182 -3.39 -9.52 14.68
N ILE A 183 -4.01 -8.93 13.65
CA ILE A 183 -4.88 -7.76 13.76
C ILE A 183 -6.34 -8.18 13.88
N ALA A 184 -6.80 -9.04 12.97
CA ALA A 184 -8.17 -9.54 12.97
C ALA A 184 -8.19 -11.03 12.66
N THR A 185 -9.05 -11.77 13.39
CA THR A 185 -9.29 -13.19 13.15
C THR A 185 -10.54 -13.35 12.31
N GLY A 186 -10.53 -14.24 11.33
CA GLY A 186 -11.63 -14.48 10.39
C GLY A 186 -11.14 -14.93 9.04
N THR A 187 -11.94 -14.78 8.00
CA THR A 187 -11.59 -15.14 6.63
C THR A 187 -11.48 -13.89 5.77
N PHE A 188 -10.24 -13.53 5.41
CA PHE A 188 -9.91 -12.28 4.68
C PHE A 188 -9.15 -12.54 3.37
N ASN A 189 -9.35 -13.67 2.74
CA ASN A 189 -8.63 -14.10 1.54
C ASN A 189 -9.13 -13.46 0.23
N GLN A 190 -9.65 -12.24 0.28
CA GLN A 190 -10.03 -11.45 -0.89
C GLN A 190 -9.20 -10.17 -0.99
N PRO A 191 -8.85 -9.71 -2.21
CA PRO A 191 -7.88 -8.64 -2.42
C PRO A 191 -8.29 -7.27 -1.87
N ASN A 192 -9.57 -7.02 -1.65
CA ASN A 192 -10.08 -5.72 -1.18
C ASN A 192 -10.77 -5.81 0.18
N ALA A 193 -10.47 -6.85 0.97
CA ALA A 193 -11.13 -7.07 2.24
C ALA A 193 -10.49 -6.31 3.41
N TYR A 194 -9.40 -5.56 3.19
CA TYR A 194 -8.67 -4.85 4.25
C TYR A 194 -7.88 -3.67 3.69
N TYR A 195 -7.78 -2.62 4.50
CA TYR A 195 -6.99 -1.42 4.22
C TYR A 195 -6.38 -0.88 5.51
N VAL A 196 -5.32 -0.09 5.37
CA VAL A 196 -4.66 0.58 6.49
C VAL A 196 -4.41 2.04 6.14
N SER A 197 -4.60 2.91 7.11
CA SER A 197 -4.25 4.31 7.07
C SER A 197 -3.60 4.75 8.37
N TYR A 198 -2.95 5.90 8.36
CA TYR A 198 -2.36 6.50 9.55
C TYR A 198 -2.93 7.88 9.80
N ASN A 199 -3.33 8.12 11.06
CA ASN A 199 -3.80 9.41 11.53
C ASN A 199 -2.71 10.07 12.39
N ALA A 200 -2.05 11.08 11.83
CA ALA A 200 -0.95 11.78 12.49
C ALA A 200 -1.39 12.57 13.73
N ASN A 201 -2.62 13.08 13.76
CA ASN A 201 -3.11 13.86 14.89
C ASN A 201 -3.29 13.02 16.17
N SER A 202 -3.64 11.75 16.01
CA SER A 202 -3.84 10.84 17.14
C SER A 202 -2.67 9.86 17.33
N ASN A 203 -1.69 9.87 16.43
CA ASN A 203 -0.60 8.88 16.36
C ASN A 203 -1.13 7.44 16.36
N ARG A 204 -2.10 7.14 15.46
CA ARG A 204 -2.77 5.84 15.37
C ARG A 204 -2.80 5.34 13.94
N PHE A 205 -2.64 4.02 13.79
CA PHE A 205 -3.05 3.33 12.58
C PHE A 205 -4.53 2.96 12.68
N ILE A 206 -5.22 3.03 11.56
CA ILE A 206 -6.62 2.62 11.42
C ILE A 206 -6.65 1.51 10.37
N VAL A 207 -7.13 0.34 10.74
CA VAL A 207 -7.29 -0.81 9.85
C VAL A 207 -8.79 -1.06 9.67
N SER A 208 -9.26 -0.95 8.44
CA SER A 208 -10.60 -1.40 8.05
C SER A 208 -10.53 -2.80 7.46
N TYR A 209 -11.57 -3.61 7.72
CA TYR A 209 -11.64 -4.98 7.21
C TYR A 209 -13.08 -5.42 7.01
N THR A 210 -13.27 -6.38 6.09
CA THR A 210 -14.54 -7.09 5.89
C THR A 210 -14.26 -8.58 5.95
N GLU A 211 -14.87 -9.27 6.89
CA GLU A 211 -14.78 -10.71 7.03
C GLU A 211 -15.82 -11.37 6.12
N ILE A 212 -15.34 -12.28 5.26
CA ILE A 212 -16.13 -12.79 4.13
C ILE A 212 -17.26 -13.70 4.57
N ASN A 213 -17.01 -14.55 5.57
CA ASN A 213 -17.97 -15.59 5.96
C ASN A 213 -19.10 -15.07 6.87
N SER A 214 -18.82 -14.03 7.64
CA SER A 214 -19.79 -13.45 8.57
C SER A 214 -20.47 -12.18 8.04
N ASN A 215 -20.02 -11.65 6.90
CA ASN A 215 -20.41 -10.33 6.40
C ASN A 215 -20.23 -9.20 7.43
N LEU A 216 -19.26 -9.36 8.34
CA LEU A 216 -18.91 -8.37 9.34
C LEU A 216 -17.81 -7.46 8.78
N SER A 217 -18.07 -6.18 8.78
CA SER A 217 -17.04 -5.16 8.56
C SER A 217 -16.63 -4.55 9.89
N GLY A 218 -15.38 -4.15 10.00
CA GLY A 218 -14.90 -3.55 11.23
C GLY A 218 -13.77 -2.57 11.00
N LEU A 219 -13.52 -1.78 12.04
CA LEU A 219 -12.37 -0.91 12.16
C LEU A 219 -11.60 -1.30 13.42
N LYS A 220 -10.29 -1.31 13.32
CA LYS A 220 -9.41 -1.41 14.48
C LYS A 220 -8.49 -0.20 14.52
N VAL A 221 -8.40 0.39 15.69
CA VAL A 221 -7.46 1.47 16.00
C VAL A 221 -6.25 0.84 16.67
N LEU A 222 -5.07 1.05 16.10
CA LEU A 222 -3.84 0.45 16.57
C LEU A 222 -2.86 1.51 17.03
N THR A 223 -2.16 1.22 18.14
CA THR A 223 -1.07 2.04 18.67
C THR A 223 0.25 1.30 18.51
N TYR A 224 1.26 1.98 17.98
CA TYR A 224 2.61 1.41 17.94
C TYR A 224 3.16 1.23 19.36
N ASN A 225 3.69 0.05 19.61
CA ASN A 225 4.34 -0.32 20.87
C ASN A 225 5.84 -0.53 20.61
N SER A 226 6.66 0.41 21.09
CA SER A 226 8.11 0.38 20.88
C SER A 226 8.81 -0.75 21.63
N SER A 227 8.21 -1.27 22.71
CA SER A 227 8.81 -2.35 23.51
C SER A 227 8.75 -3.69 22.79
N THR A 228 7.70 -3.93 22.01
CA THR A 228 7.48 -5.17 21.26
C THR A 228 7.79 -5.04 19.78
N ASN A 229 7.96 -3.79 19.28
CA ASN A 229 8.01 -3.45 17.86
C ASN A 229 6.80 -4.01 17.07
N GLN A 230 5.61 -3.94 17.66
CA GLN A 230 4.33 -4.35 17.12
C GLN A 230 3.29 -3.25 17.33
N CYS A 231 2.03 -3.51 17.04
CA CYS A 231 0.94 -2.64 17.44
C CYS A 231 0.01 -3.33 18.42
N ASP A 232 -0.42 -2.58 19.43
CA ASP A 232 -1.50 -2.96 20.31
C ASP A 232 -2.84 -2.47 19.74
N ILE A 233 -3.89 -3.28 19.90
CA ILE A 233 -5.25 -2.90 19.53
C ILE A 233 -5.77 -1.98 20.63
N ALA A 234 -5.93 -0.70 20.30
CA ALA A 234 -6.43 0.31 21.24
C ALA A 234 -7.95 0.35 21.26
N ASP A 235 -8.61 0.08 20.12
CA ASP A 235 -10.07 0.09 20.01
C ASP A 235 -10.54 -0.79 18.84
N THR A 236 -11.81 -1.22 18.90
CA THR A 236 -12.46 -2.02 17.86
C THR A 236 -13.90 -1.58 17.67
N LEU A 237 -14.26 -1.22 16.44
CA LEU A 237 -15.64 -0.98 16.03
C LEU A 237 -16.04 -2.10 15.06
N THR A 238 -17.09 -2.83 15.42
CA THR A 238 -17.71 -3.83 14.54
C THR A 238 -18.97 -3.26 13.91
N ILE A 239 -19.05 -3.32 12.60
CA ILE A 239 -20.20 -2.86 11.82
C ILE A 239 -20.85 -4.09 11.21
N GLN A 240 -22.06 -4.40 11.65
CA GLN A 240 -22.83 -5.47 11.06
C GLN A 240 -23.42 -4.97 9.74
N ASN A 241 -23.03 -5.57 8.63
CA ASN A 241 -23.50 -5.18 7.31
C ASN A 241 -24.46 -6.23 6.77
N THR A 242 -25.71 -5.84 6.53
CA THR A 242 -26.70 -6.71 5.91
C THR A 242 -26.57 -6.78 4.39
N HIS A 243 -25.67 -5.99 3.82
CA HIS A 243 -25.35 -5.97 2.40
C HIS A 243 -23.84 -5.98 2.18
N GLN A 244 -23.39 -6.76 1.21
CA GLN A 244 -21.99 -6.77 0.75
C GLN A 244 -21.67 -5.43 0.08
N SER A 245 -21.35 -4.41 0.86
CA SER A 245 -20.79 -3.18 0.34
C SER A 245 -19.31 -3.13 0.70
N HIS A 246 -18.48 -3.12 -0.31
CA HIS A 246 -17.07 -2.85 -0.13
C HIS A 246 -16.90 -1.40 0.34
N PHE A 247 -16.25 -1.19 1.47
CA PHE A 247 -15.77 0.15 1.82
C PHE A 247 -14.60 0.48 0.87
N ILE A 248 -14.83 1.48 0.05
CA ILE A 248 -13.80 2.08 -0.83
C ILE A 248 -13.20 3.29 -0.12
#